data_7064a91f380764b592ed82cb7d96d75b
#
_entry.id   7064a91f380764b592ed82cb7d96d75b
#
_cell.length_a   1.000
_cell.length_b   1.000
_cell.length_c   1.000
_cell.angle_alpha   90.00
_cell.angle_beta   90.00
_cell.angle_gamma   90.00
#
_symmetry.space_group_name_H-M   'P 1'
#
loop_
_entity.id
_entity.type
_entity.pdbx_description
1 polymer ?
#
loop_
_entity_poly.entity_id
_entity_poly.type
_entity_poly.pdbx_seq_one_letter_code
_entity_poly.pdbx_strand_id
1 'polypeptide(L)'
;SIELGLKRFHIDVGDGKFINRVLNVENKVSYIKELNQSNNIHVHLMTMNPHHGKDKSYINRYSNLGADRIGIHRKSITNRNEISDALVMIKSYGKEAGIFLEVDEMVDENLLNTIKKHNINWVVLMGVPVGFGGQFFNEQVLFKAITLRKFALKEKRNLKIEVDGGLDRDNIIMCKKFGVDYLAGWSLVKSSNIGEYKKNINIIKKNLK
;
A
#
# COMPACT_ATOMS: atom_id res chain seq x y z
N SER A 1 7.51 9.44 -14.98
CA SER A 1 7.84 9.14 -13.56
C SER A 1 9.28 8.67 -13.38
N ILE A 2 9.74 7.72 -14.16
CA ILE A 2 11.10 7.16 -14.09
C ILE A 2 12.14 8.22 -14.44
N GLU A 3 11.93 9.01 -15.48
CA GLU A 3 12.78 10.17 -15.85
C GLU A 3 12.91 11.21 -14.73
N LEU A 4 11.98 11.23 -13.77
CA LEU A 4 11.99 12.11 -12.59
C LEU A 4 12.68 11.50 -11.38
N GLY A 5 13.31 10.34 -11.55
CA GLY A 5 13.97 9.60 -10.48
C GLY A 5 13.00 8.97 -9.48
N LEU A 6 11.73 8.79 -9.83
CA LEU A 6 10.79 8.01 -9.03
C LEU A 6 11.14 6.53 -9.20
N LYS A 7 11.35 5.85 -8.08
CA LYS A 7 11.75 4.43 -8.03
C LYS A 7 10.71 3.54 -7.37
N ARG A 8 9.65 4.12 -6.81
CA ARG A 8 8.57 3.38 -6.14
C ARG A 8 7.26 3.62 -6.85
N PHE A 9 6.56 2.56 -7.12
CA PHE A 9 5.29 2.55 -7.85
C PHE A 9 4.25 1.79 -7.04
N HIS A 10 3.16 2.45 -6.73
CA HIS A 10 2.00 1.86 -6.10
C HIS A 10 1.03 1.43 -7.20
N ILE A 11 0.60 0.18 -7.19
CA ILE A 11 -0.21 -0.42 -8.24
C ILE A 11 -1.47 -1.04 -7.62
N ASP A 12 -2.61 -0.43 -7.92
CA ASP A 12 -3.92 -0.90 -7.48
C ASP A 12 -4.43 -2.05 -8.35
N VAL A 13 -4.86 -3.14 -7.70
CA VAL A 13 -5.47 -4.32 -8.32
C VAL A 13 -6.85 -4.56 -7.72
N GLY A 14 -7.86 -4.71 -8.56
CA GLY A 14 -9.24 -4.95 -8.13
C GLY A 14 -9.87 -6.12 -8.85
N ASP A 15 -10.63 -6.95 -8.14
CA ASP A 15 -11.27 -8.16 -8.68
C ASP A 15 -12.77 -8.01 -8.99
N GLY A 16 -13.33 -6.84 -8.73
CA GLY A 16 -14.79 -6.62 -8.87
C GLY A 16 -15.63 -7.24 -7.76
N LYS A 17 -15.01 -7.86 -6.74
CA LYS A 17 -15.68 -8.50 -5.60
C LYS A 17 -15.41 -7.77 -4.29
N PHE A 18 -14.14 -7.51 -3.98
CA PHE A 18 -13.77 -6.72 -2.80
C PHE A 18 -14.11 -5.24 -3.00
N ILE A 19 -13.83 -4.73 -4.20
CA ILE A 19 -14.28 -3.42 -4.65
C ILE A 19 -15.12 -3.59 -5.93
N ASN A 20 -16.10 -2.71 -6.16
CA ASN A 20 -16.97 -2.78 -7.35
C ASN A 20 -16.26 -2.27 -8.62
N ARG A 21 -15.01 -2.71 -8.83
CA ARG A 21 -14.20 -2.40 -10.01
C ARG A 21 -13.22 -3.53 -10.30
N VAL A 22 -13.09 -3.89 -11.57
CA VAL A 22 -12.01 -4.74 -12.05
C VAL A 22 -10.85 -3.86 -12.51
N LEU A 23 -9.71 -4.00 -11.87
CA LEU A 23 -8.47 -3.31 -12.21
C LEU A 23 -7.42 -4.37 -12.56
N ASN A 24 -7.35 -4.69 -13.85
CA ASN A 24 -6.32 -5.59 -14.38
C ASN A 24 -5.13 -4.76 -14.88
N VAL A 25 -4.03 -4.84 -14.18
CA VAL A 25 -2.84 -4.00 -14.40
C VAL A 25 -1.55 -4.81 -14.57
N GLU A 26 -1.67 -6.10 -14.90
CA GLU A 26 -0.55 -7.03 -15.06
C GLU A 26 0.52 -6.47 -16.01
N ASN A 27 0.10 -6.00 -17.18
CA ASN A 27 1.00 -5.41 -18.17
C ASN A 27 1.76 -4.18 -17.64
N LYS A 28 1.19 -3.44 -16.69
CA LYS A 28 1.86 -2.28 -16.10
C LYS A 28 3.00 -2.71 -15.18
N VAL A 29 2.81 -3.78 -14.41
CA VAL A 29 3.85 -4.31 -13.51
C VAL A 29 5.05 -4.79 -14.33
N SER A 30 4.82 -5.63 -15.34
CA SER A 30 5.86 -6.11 -16.25
C SER A 30 6.59 -4.95 -16.93
N TYR A 31 5.85 -4.02 -17.51
CA TYR A 31 6.41 -2.86 -18.21
C TYR A 31 7.30 -1.98 -17.31
N ILE A 32 6.89 -1.73 -16.05
CA ILE A 32 7.69 -0.94 -15.11
C ILE A 32 9.02 -1.65 -14.79
N LYS A 33 9.03 -2.98 -14.67
CA LYS A 33 10.24 -3.78 -14.48
C LYS A 33 11.12 -3.83 -15.71
N GLU A 34 10.54 -3.94 -16.90
CA GLU A 34 11.27 -3.88 -18.17
C GLU A 34 12.00 -2.54 -18.34
N LEU A 35 11.35 -1.43 -17.99
CA LEU A 35 11.97 -0.11 -18.04
C LEU A 35 13.18 0.03 -17.09
N ASN A 36 13.12 -0.56 -15.92
CA ASN A 36 14.24 -0.62 -14.98
C ASN A 36 13.97 -1.66 -13.88
N GLN A 37 14.79 -2.70 -13.81
CA GLN A 37 14.68 -3.77 -12.81
C GLN A 37 14.81 -3.26 -11.36
N SER A 38 15.48 -2.13 -11.14
CA SER A 38 15.62 -1.51 -9.80
C SER A 38 14.37 -0.78 -9.33
N ASN A 39 13.33 -0.65 -10.16
CA ASN A 39 12.05 -0.07 -9.75
C ASN A 39 11.39 -0.93 -8.69
N ASN A 40 10.97 -0.30 -7.60
CA ASN A 40 10.29 -0.97 -6.51
C ASN A 40 8.76 -0.88 -6.69
N ILE A 41 8.11 -2.02 -6.85
CA ILE A 41 6.68 -2.10 -7.13
C ILE A 41 5.94 -2.63 -5.91
N HIS A 42 5.05 -1.79 -5.38
CA HIS A 42 4.11 -2.12 -4.32
C HIS A 42 2.76 -2.46 -4.95
N VAL A 43 2.31 -3.68 -4.81
CA VAL A 43 1.01 -4.14 -5.29
C VAL A 43 0.00 -4.10 -4.16
N HIS A 44 -1.06 -3.33 -4.36
CA HIS A 44 -2.20 -3.20 -3.48
C HIS A 44 -3.32 -4.12 -3.97
N LEU A 45 -3.51 -5.26 -3.30
CA LEU A 45 -4.53 -6.23 -3.67
C LEU A 45 -5.88 -5.91 -3.00
N MET A 46 -6.74 -5.22 -3.73
CA MET A 46 -8.16 -5.03 -3.40
C MET A 46 -8.98 -6.20 -3.98
N THR A 47 -8.68 -7.42 -3.49
CA THR A 47 -9.23 -8.67 -4.02
C THR A 47 -9.66 -9.60 -2.89
N MET A 48 -10.79 -10.30 -3.06
CA MET A 48 -11.25 -11.28 -2.08
C MET A 48 -10.35 -12.52 -2.07
N ASN A 49 -9.95 -12.95 -0.88
CA ASN A 49 -9.14 -14.16 -0.67
C ASN A 49 -7.96 -14.28 -1.66
N PRO A 50 -7.03 -13.30 -1.70
CA PRO A 50 -6.01 -13.19 -2.75
C PRO A 50 -5.03 -14.37 -2.82
N HIS A 51 -5.01 -15.24 -1.80
CA HIS A 51 -4.20 -16.46 -1.68
C HIS A 51 -4.88 -17.70 -2.24
N HIS A 52 -6.20 -17.68 -2.47
CA HIS A 52 -6.92 -18.84 -2.98
C HIS A 52 -6.57 -19.15 -4.43
N GLY A 53 -6.55 -20.46 -4.76
CA GLY A 53 -6.27 -20.95 -6.10
C GLY A 53 -4.79 -21.23 -6.38
N LYS A 54 -3.93 -21.29 -5.35
CA LYS A 54 -2.48 -21.58 -5.49
C LYS A 54 -1.86 -20.83 -6.68
N ASP A 55 -1.52 -21.56 -7.74
CA ASP A 55 -0.83 -21.01 -8.92
C ASP A 55 -1.69 -20.00 -9.71
N LYS A 56 -2.98 -19.94 -9.49
CA LYS A 56 -3.92 -18.97 -10.08
C LYS A 56 -4.26 -17.83 -9.13
N SER A 57 -3.70 -17.83 -7.93
CA SER A 57 -3.95 -16.77 -6.93
C SER A 57 -3.39 -15.43 -7.38
N TYR A 58 -3.99 -14.33 -6.89
CA TYR A 58 -3.47 -12.98 -7.13
C TYR A 58 -2.05 -12.83 -6.58
N ILE A 59 -1.77 -13.41 -5.41
CA ILE A 59 -0.43 -13.38 -4.80
C ILE A 59 0.60 -14.03 -5.72
N ASN A 60 0.34 -15.26 -6.22
CA ASN A 60 1.24 -15.93 -7.16
C ASN A 60 1.47 -15.07 -8.41
N ARG A 61 0.39 -14.62 -9.03
CA ARG A 61 0.41 -13.87 -10.28
C ARG A 61 1.29 -12.63 -10.18
N TYR A 62 1.04 -11.76 -9.19
CA TYR A 62 1.80 -10.51 -9.05
C TYR A 62 3.21 -10.72 -8.50
N SER A 63 3.45 -11.78 -7.75
CA SER A 63 4.81 -12.21 -7.37
C SER A 63 5.66 -12.53 -8.58
N ASN A 64 5.13 -13.30 -9.52
CA ASN A 64 5.82 -13.73 -10.75
C ASN A 64 6.01 -12.56 -11.75
N LEU A 65 5.10 -11.58 -11.74
CA LEU A 65 5.23 -10.37 -12.57
C LEU A 65 6.30 -9.39 -12.07
N GLY A 66 6.90 -9.67 -10.91
CA GLY A 66 8.02 -8.87 -10.40
C GLY A 66 7.63 -7.82 -9.33
N ALA A 67 6.47 -7.95 -8.67
CA ALA A 67 6.19 -7.16 -7.49
C ALA A 67 7.30 -7.34 -6.44
N ASP A 68 7.69 -6.27 -5.75
CA ASP A 68 8.64 -6.33 -4.64
C ASP A 68 7.89 -6.44 -3.31
N ARG A 69 6.74 -5.80 -3.22
CA ARG A 69 5.85 -5.80 -2.07
C ARG A 69 4.44 -6.15 -2.51
N ILE A 70 3.75 -6.93 -1.71
CA ILE A 70 2.34 -7.27 -1.92
C ILE A 70 1.61 -7.03 -0.61
N GLY A 71 0.61 -6.15 -0.66
CA GLY A 71 -0.24 -5.84 0.47
C GLY A 71 -1.66 -6.37 0.28
N ILE A 72 -2.22 -6.89 1.36
CA ILE A 72 -3.55 -7.47 1.43
C ILE A 72 -4.40 -6.75 2.48
N HIS A 73 -5.68 -6.61 2.23
CA HIS A 73 -6.63 -6.10 3.22
C HIS A 73 -6.99 -7.18 4.22
N ARG A 74 -7.06 -6.83 5.51
CA ARG A 74 -7.58 -7.75 6.54
C ARG A 74 -9.02 -8.18 6.22
N LYS A 75 -9.84 -7.25 5.75
CA LYS A 75 -11.25 -7.49 5.39
C LYS A 75 -11.44 -8.31 4.12
N SER A 76 -10.43 -8.42 3.27
CA SER A 76 -10.53 -9.24 2.06
C SER A 76 -10.42 -10.74 2.33
N ILE A 77 -9.99 -11.13 3.52
CA ILE A 77 -9.86 -12.53 3.93
C ILE A 77 -11.14 -12.96 4.64
N THR A 78 -11.94 -13.81 4.00
CA THR A 78 -13.23 -14.26 4.50
C THR A 78 -13.09 -15.04 5.83
N ASN A 79 -12.13 -15.97 5.86
CA ASN A 79 -11.77 -16.69 7.08
C ASN A 79 -10.54 -16.03 7.71
N ARG A 80 -10.72 -15.30 8.80
CA ARG A 80 -9.64 -14.56 9.47
C ARG A 80 -8.43 -15.40 9.86
N ASN A 81 -8.58 -16.70 10.06
CA ASN A 81 -7.47 -17.59 10.35
C ASN A 81 -6.52 -17.74 9.16
N GLU A 82 -7.00 -17.52 7.94
CA GLU A 82 -6.22 -17.64 6.70
C GLU A 82 -5.37 -16.40 6.38
N ILE A 83 -5.46 -15.34 7.17
CA ILE A 83 -4.56 -14.17 6.98
C ILE A 83 -3.09 -14.58 7.11
N SER A 84 -2.81 -15.54 8.02
CA SER A 84 -1.48 -16.11 8.18
C SER A 84 -1.01 -16.81 6.91
N ASP A 85 -1.88 -17.56 6.26
CA ASP A 85 -1.55 -18.32 5.04
C ASP A 85 -1.24 -17.38 3.88
N ALA A 86 -2.03 -16.31 3.73
CA ALA A 86 -1.79 -15.28 2.73
C ALA A 86 -0.44 -14.57 2.93
N LEU A 87 -0.12 -14.18 4.18
CA LEU A 87 1.15 -13.53 4.51
C LEU A 87 2.36 -14.46 4.31
N VAL A 88 2.24 -15.73 4.71
CA VAL A 88 3.26 -16.75 4.48
C VAL A 88 3.46 -17.00 2.98
N MET A 89 2.37 -17.07 2.21
CA MET A 89 2.43 -17.24 0.77
C MET A 89 3.17 -16.09 0.09
N ILE A 90 2.89 -14.83 0.43
CA ILE A 90 3.63 -13.67 -0.12
C ILE A 90 5.14 -13.83 0.15
N LYS A 91 5.50 -14.18 1.38
CA LYS A 91 6.90 -14.34 1.79
C LYS A 91 7.58 -15.52 1.13
N SER A 92 6.87 -16.62 0.85
CA SER A 92 7.43 -17.78 0.16
C SER A 92 7.90 -17.47 -1.26
N TYR A 93 7.33 -16.43 -1.89
CA TYR A 93 7.81 -15.88 -3.17
C TYR A 93 8.97 -14.87 -3.00
N GLY A 94 9.52 -14.70 -1.81
CA GLY A 94 10.59 -13.73 -1.53
C GLY A 94 10.12 -12.28 -1.57
N LYS A 95 8.79 -12.03 -1.42
CA LYS A 95 8.23 -10.68 -1.46
C LYS A 95 7.99 -10.13 -0.04
N GLU A 96 8.07 -8.81 0.11
CA GLU A 96 7.69 -8.15 1.35
C GLU A 96 6.17 -8.14 1.48
N ALA A 97 5.66 -8.72 2.57
CA ALA A 97 4.23 -8.75 2.85
C ALA A 97 3.78 -7.49 3.60
N GLY A 98 2.67 -6.91 3.16
CA GLY A 98 2.04 -5.76 3.79
C GLY A 98 0.59 -6.02 4.20
N ILE A 99 0.13 -5.24 5.18
CA ILE A 99 -1.25 -5.28 5.64
C ILE A 99 -1.89 -3.92 5.43
N PHE A 100 -3.03 -3.90 4.75
CA PHE A 100 -3.86 -2.72 4.57
C PHE A 100 -4.97 -2.68 5.61
N LEU A 101 -5.14 -1.51 6.22
CA LEU A 101 -6.25 -1.21 7.15
C LEU A 101 -7.21 -0.22 6.51
N GLU A 102 -8.48 -0.62 6.47
CA GLU A 102 -9.56 0.26 6.06
C GLU A 102 -9.76 1.44 7.02
N VAL A 103 -10.47 2.48 6.54
CA VAL A 103 -10.78 3.68 7.34
C VAL A 103 -11.49 3.34 8.65
N ASP A 104 -12.38 2.37 8.65
CA ASP A 104 -13.18 1.93 9.79
C ASP A 104 -12.54 0.83 10.65
N GLU A 105 -11.35 0.34 10.27
CA GLU A 105 -10.60 -0.62 11.08
C GLU A 105 -9.73 0.06 12.12
N MET A 106 -9.59 -0.58 13.28
CA MET A 106 -8.72 -0.10 14.36
C MET A 106 -7.38 -0.83 14.36
N VAL A 107 -6.36 -0.18 14.91
CA VAL A 107 -5.11 -0.83 15.28
C VAL A 107 -5.34 -1.59 16.59
N ASP A 108 -5.85 -2.81 16.46
CA ASP A 108 -6.19 -3.69 17.56
C ASP A 108 -5.02 -4.63 17.94
N GLU A 109 -5.15 -5.30 19.06
CA GLU A 109 -4.15 -6.24 19.54
C GLU A 109 -3.92 -7.41 18.58
N ASN A 110 -4.96 -7.86 17.90
CA ASN A 110 -4.88 -8.94 16.92
C ASN A 110 -3.98 -8.55 15.73
N LEU A 111 -4.12 -7.31 15.22
CA LEU A 111 -3.22 -6.77 14.19
C LEU A 111 -1.78 -6.72 14.70
N LEU A 112 -1.56 -6.19 15.90
CA LEU A 112 -0.21 -6.05 16.46
C LEU A 112 0.45 -7.42 16.66
N ASN A 113 -0.30 -8.43 17.11
CA ASN A 113 0.17 -9.80 17.21
C ASN A 113 0.46 -10.42 15.83
N THR A 114 -0.36 -10.15 14.83
CA THR A 114 -0.12 -10.58 13.44
C THR A 114 1.18 -9.97 12.88
N ILE A 115 1.38 -8.67 13.10
CA ILE A 115 2.62 -7.96 12.72
C ILE A 115 3.84 -8.60 13.37
N LYS A 116 3.78 -8.94 14.66
CA LYS A 116 4.87 -9.61 15.38
C LYS A 116 5.11 -11.01 14.85
N LYS A 117 4.07 -11.84 14.82
CA LYS A 117 4.13 -13.25 14.43
C LYS A 117 4.72 -13.45 13.05
N HIS A 118 4.29 -12.62 12.09
CA HIS A 118 4.71 -12.74 10.70
C HIS A 118 5.85 -11.79 10.33
N ASN A 119 6.46 -11.10 11.28
CA ASN A 119 7.52 -10.12 11.03
C ASN A 119 7.16 -9.17 9.87
N ILE A 120 5.99 -8.52 9.97
CA ILE A 120 5.53 -7.55 9.00
C ILE A 120 6.24 -6.22 9.25
N ASN A 121 6.83 -5.67 8.20
CA ASN A 121 7.57 -4.40 8.27
C ASN A 121 6.92 -3.29 7.44
N TRP A 122 5.74 -3.54 6.86
CA TRP A 122 5.01 -2.57 6.05
C TRP A 122 3.51 -2.67 6.34
N VAL A 123 2.93 -1.56 6.79
CA VAL A 123 1.49 -1.40 7.04
C VAL A 123 0.99 -0.18 6.29
N VAL A 124 -0.12 -0.33 5.58
CA VAL A 124 -0.76 0.74 4.83
C VAL A 124 -2.08 1.10 5.49
N LEU A 125 -2.28 2.36 5.74
CA LEU A 125 -3.50 2.93 6.29
C LEU A 125 -4.28 3.61 5.17
N MET A 126 -5.50 3.16 4.94
CA MET A 126 -6.37 3.81 3.96
C MET A 126 -6.78 5.19 4.45
N GLY A 127 -6.40 6.22 3.71
CA GLY A 127 -6.82 7.61 3.97
C GLY A 127 -8.25 7.89 3.51
N VAL A 128 -8.82 6.99 2.70
CA VAL A 128 -10.18 7.02 2.16
C VAL A 128 -10.74 5.60 2.09
N PRO A 129 -12.07 5.39 2.06
CA PRO A 129 -12.64 4.10 1.71
C PRO A 129 -12.13 3.61 0.35
N VAL A 130 -11.81 2.31 0.25
CA VAL A 130 -11.27 1.72 -0.98
C VAL A 130 -12.26 1.77 -2.16
N GLY A 131 -11.72 1.77 -3.38
CA GLY A 131 -12.47 1.60 -4.64
C GLY A 131 -12.64 2.86 -5.47
N PHE A 132 -12.57 4.06 -4.89
CA PHE A 132 -12.76 5.32 -5.62
C PHE A 132 -11.71 6.36 -5.25
N GLY A 133 -11.18 7.05 -6.26
CA GLY A 133 -10.33 8.23 -6.06
C GLY A 133 -11.15 9.51 -5.84
N GLY A 134 -10.49 10.59 -5.37
CA GLY A 134 -11.11 11.90 -5.23
C GLY A 134 -11.96 12.10 -3.98
N GLN A 135 -11.86 11.22 -3.01
CA GLN A 135 -12.53 11.33 -1.71
C GLN A 135 -11.73 12.20 -0.73
N PHE A 136 -12.41 12.73 0.28
CA PHE A 136 -11.77 13.52 1.35
C PHE A 136 -10.97 12.64 2.28
N PHE A 137 -9.80 13.13 2.68
CA PHE A 137 -8.92 12.48 3.62
C PHE A 137 -9.56 12.30 5.00
N ASN A 138 -9.48 11.10 5.53
CA ASN A 138 -9.95 10.81 6.88
C ASN A 138 -8.81 10.98 7.89
N GLU A 139 -8.86 12.06 8.69
CA GLU A 139 -7.81 12.39 9.65
C GLU A 139 -7.62 11.34 10.76
N GLN A 140 -8.59 10.45 10.99
CA GLN A 140 -8.43 9.36 11.96
C GLN A 140 -7.26 8.43 11.63
N VAL A 141 -6.84 8.40 10.36
CA VAL A 141 -5.65 7.66 9.92
C VAL A 141 -4.40 8.09 10.67
N LEU A 142 -4.30 9.36 11.08
CA LEU A 142 -3.16 9.90 11.81
C LEU A 142 -3.03 9.30 13.21
N PHE A 143 -4.15 9.06 13.90
CA PHE A 143 -4.15 8.37 15.20
C PHE A 143 -3.72 6.90 15.07
N LYS A 144 -4.11 6.23 13.99
CA LYS A 144 -3.63 4.88 13.67
C LYS A 144 -2.11 4.87 13.44
N ALA A 145 -1.60 5.86 12.71
CA ALA A 145 -0.17 6.00 12.47
C ALA A 145 0.62 6.19 13.78
N ILE A 146 0.14 7.05 14.69
CA ILE A 146 0.74 7.23 16.03
C ILE A 146 0.77 5.89 16.79
N THR A 147 -0.35 5.17 16.79
CA THR A 147 -0.47 3.89 17.52
C THR A 147 0.53 2.87 16.98
N LEU A 148 0.63 2.72 15.67
CA LEU A 148 1.62 1.85 15.03
C LEU A 148 3.06 2.32 15.30
N ARG A 149 3.32 3.63 15.31
CA ARG A 149 4.65 4.17 15.60
C ARG A 149 5.06 3.91 17.04
N LYS A 150 4.16 4.12 18.00
CA LYS A 150 4.40 3.77 19.43
C LYS A 150 4.69 2.28 19.61
N PHE A 151 3.90 1.43 18.92
CA PHE A 151 4.15 0.00 18.92
C PHE A 151 5.53 -0.34 18.34
N ALA A 152 5.88 0.22 17.18
CA ALA A 152 7.16 -0.03 16.52
C ALA A 152 8.35 0.38 17.40
N LEU A 153 8.25 1.52 18.10
CA LEU A 153 9.29 1.98 19.04
C LEU A 153 9.40 1.04 20.24
N LYS A 154 8.28 0.68 20.87
CA LYS A 154 8.24 -0.24 22.02
C LYS A 154 8.88 -1.59 21.68
N GLU A 155 8.55 -2.14 20.51
CA GLU A 155 9.02 -3.46 20.07
C GLU A 155 10.37 -3.39 19.32
N LYS A 156 10.99 -2.20 19.22
CA LYS A 156 12.26 -1.94 18.49
C LYS A 156 12.23 -2.44 17.05
N ARG A 157 11.11 -2.20 16.34
CA ARG A 157 10.87 -2.68 14.96
C ARG A 157 11.05 -1.57 13.95
N ASN A 158 11.62 -1.91 12.79
CA ASN A 158 11.64 -1.01 11.62
C ASN A 158 10.34 -1.15 10.82
N LEU A 159 9.22 -0.75 11.43
CA LEU A 159 7.90 -0.76 10.78
C LEU A 159 7.74 0.48 9.91
N LYS A 160 7.49 0.27 8.62
CA LYS A 160 7.13 1.32 7.66
C LYS A 160 5.63 1.51 7.62
N ILE A 161 5.21 2.74 7.80
CA ILE A 161 3.81 3.15 7.78
C ILE A 161 3.58 3.93 6.51
N GLU A 162 2.64 3.48 5.69
CA GLU A 162 2.21 4.14 4.47
C GLU A 162 0.77 4.64 4.63
N VAL A 163 0.44 5.77 4.00
CA VAL A 163 -0.93 6.24 3.88
C VAL A 163 -1.29 6.29 2.41
N ASP A 164 -2.45 5.70 2.07
CA ASP A 164 -2.96 5.62 0.72
C ASP A 164 -4.32 6.29 0.57
N GLY A 165 -4.40 7.22 -0.37
CA GLY A 165 -5.63 7.93 -0.77
C GLY A 165 -5.94 9.20 0.02
N GLY A 166 -6.72 10.08 -0.62
CA GLY A 166 -7.21 11.35 -0.05
C GLY A 166 -6.16 12.42 0.17
N LEU A 167 -4.92 12.21 -0.29
CA LEU A 167 -3.80 13.08 0.00
C LEU A 167 -3.85 14.39 -0.79
N ASP A 168 -3.58 15.50 -0.08
CA ASP A 168 -3.37 16.84 -0.60
C ASP A 168 -2.11 17.48 0.00
N ARG A 169 -1.86 18.76 -0.30
CA ARG A 169 -0.65 19.45 0.13
C ARG A 169 -0.58 19.68 1.65
N ASP A 170 -1.73 19.81 2.30
CA ASP A 170 -1.79 20.12 3.72
C ASP A 170 -1.68 18.84 4.55
N ASN A 171 -2.43 17.80 4.18
CA ASN A 171 -2.43 16.56 4.94
C ASN A 171 -1.15 15.72 4.77
N ILE A 172 -0.37 15.87 3.68
CA ILE A 172 0.95 15.22 3.58
C ILE A 172 1.94 15.73 4.64
N ILE A 173 1.86 17.01 5.01
CA ILE A 173 2.69 17.59 6.08
C ILE A 173 2.28 16.99 7.42
N MET A 174 0.98 16.84 7.65
CA MET A 174 0.45 16.18 8.83
C MET A 174 0.90 14.73 8.90
N CYS A 175 0.74 13.96 7.82
CA CYS A 175 1.21 12.57 7.75
C CYS A 175 2.67 12.44 8.18
N LYS A 176 3.56 13.30 7.66
CA LYS A 176 4.97 13.32 8.05
C LYS A 176 5.16 13.58 9.55
N LYS A 177 4.48 14.58 10.12
CA LYS A 177 4.54 14.91 11.55
C LYS A 177 4.08 13.76 12.45
N PHE A 178 3.13 12.96 11.98
CA PHE A 178 2.57 11.81 12.70
C PHE A 178 3.31 10.50 12.43
N GLY A 179 4.48 10.56 11.79
CA GLY A 179 5.39 9.42 11.66
C GLY A 179 5.06 8.47 10.50
N VAL A 180 4.37 8.96 9.47
CA VAL A 180 4.17 8.23 8.21
C VAL A 180 5.46 8.26 7.39
N ASP A 181 5.88 7.11 6.85
CA ASP A 181 7.10 6.96 6.06
C ASP A 181 6.84 7.12 4.55
N TYR A 182 5.67 6.67 4.07
CA TYR A 182 5.33 6.66 2.64
C TYR A 182 3.93 7.21 2.40
N LEU A 183 3.76 7.80 1.23
CA LEU A 183 2.51 8.39 0.78
C LEU A 183 2.18 7.86 -0.61
N ALA A 184 1.00 7.27 -0.79
CA ALA A 184 0.44 6.87 -2.06
C ALA A 184 -0.79 7.73 -2.37
N GLY A 185 -0.77 8.47 -3.47
CA GLY A 185 -1.88 9.36 -3.79
C GLY A 185 -1.81 9.86 -5.23
N TRP A 186 -2.78 9.42 -6.02
CA TRP A 186 -2.92 9.87 -7.40
C TRP A 186 -3.22 11.38 -7.49
N SER A 187 -4.04 11.91 -6.60
CA SER A 187 -4.44 13.32 -6.56
C SER A 187 -3.25 14.29 -6.46
N LEU A 188 -2.18 13.88 -5.76
CA LEU A 188 -0.97 14.69 -5.59
C LEU A 188 -0.20 14.93 -6.89
N VAL A 189 -0.29 13.99 -7.82
CA VAL A 189 0.52 13.99 -9.04
C VAL A 189 -0.31 14.08 -10.31
N LYS A 190 -1.64 13.96 -10.20
CA LYS A 190 -2.56 14.05 -11.34
C LYS A 190 -2.33 15.34 -12.13
N SER A 191 -2.15 15.20 -13.43
CA SER A 191 -1.93 16.33 -14.31
C SER A 191 -2.32 15.97 -15.75
N SER A 192 -2.61 16.98 -16.55
CA SER A 192 -2.92 16.84 -17.97
C SER A 192 -1.68 16.68 -18.85
N ASN A 193 -0.51 17.06 -18.35
CA ASN A 193 0.74 17.02 -19.08
C ASN A 193 1.96 16.78 -18.18
N ILE A 194 3.07 16.39 -18.81
CA ILE A 194 4.31 16.03 -18.11
C ILE A 194 4.95 17.21 -17.35
N GLY A 195 4.81 18.43 -17.84
CA GLY A 195 5.37 19.63 -17.18
C GLY A 195 4.69 19.92 -15.86
N GLU A 196 3.37 19.86 -15.82
CA GLU A 196 2.59 20.01 -14.61
C GLU A 196 2.87 18.86 -13.61
N TYR A 197 2.95 17.62 -14.10
CA TYR A 197 3.34 16.46 -13.29
C TYR A 197 4.69 16.68 -12.60
N LYS A 198 5.72 17.15 -13.36
CA LYS A 198 7.05 17.50 -12.81
C LYS A 198 6.96 18.56 -11.73
N LYS A 199 6.17 19.62 -11.97
CA LYS A 199 5.93 20.69 -11.00
C LYS A 199 5.33 20.17 -9.70
N ASN A 200 4.28 19.33 -9.80
CA ASN A 200 3.62 18.74 -8.64
C ASN A 200 4.59 17.89 -7.81
N ILE A 201 5.35 17.01 -8.44
CA ILE A 201 6.38 16.19 -7.76
C ILE A 201 7.41 17.08 -7.02
N ASN A 202 7.89 18.16 -7.65
CA ASN A 202 8.87 19.04 -7.04
C ASN A 202 8.30 19.79 -5.82
N ILE A 203 7.03 20.22 -5.89
CA ILE A 203 6.34 20.83 -4.75
C ILE A 203 6.24 19.86 -3.58
N ILE A 204 5.82 18.61 -3.85
CA ILE A 204 5.72 17.58 -2.82
C ILE A 204 7.08 17.32 -2.18
N LYS A 205 8.13 17.14 -2.99
CA LYS A 205 9.51 16.93 -2.49
C LYS A 205 10.00 18.09 -1.62
N LYS A 206 9.61 19.34 -1.93
CA LYS A 206 9.95 20.52 -1.12
C LYS A 206 9.23 20.52 0.23
N ASN A 207 7.96 20.17 0.24
CA ASN A 207 7.14 20.15 1.47
C ASN A 207 7.49 18.99 2.42
N LEU A 208 8.13 17.94 1.90
CA LEU A 208 8.54 16.77 2.68
C LEU A 208 10.01 16.84 3.16
N LYS A 209 10.78 17.84 2.78
CA LYS A 209 12.11 18.11 3.36
C LYS A 209 11.98 18.77 4.72
#